data_0d539b950c014b240a3c85d9800b1f92
#
_entry.id   0d539b950c014b240a3c85d9800b1f92
#
_cell.length_a   1.000
_cell.length_b   1.000
_cell.length_c   1.000
_cell.angle_alpha   90.00
_cell.angle_beta   90.00
_cell.angle_gamma   90.00
#
_symmetry.space_group_name_H-M   'P 1'
#
loop_
_entity.id
_entity.type
_entity.pdbx_description
1 polymer ?
#
loop_
_entity_poly.entity_id
_entity_poly.type
_entity_poly.pdbx_seq_one_letter_code
_entity_poly.pdbx_strand_id
1 'polypeptide(L)'
;MSLERMFNLMAEKQASDLFFSVGSPITIKINGVCVPINQDRLAPQAIVSLLAERLTDAHFRELEDSRELNIGLPVQGIGSFRLSAFLQRGSISAVIRFIPHDIPKLDALHLPEDLKNLVMERRGMVLVVGAAGSGKSTTIASMLDHRNELVTGHVLTFEDPIEFLFRNKKSIINQREIGSDARTLQAALRSAMRQAPDVIFIGEIRDRDTMSAAIAYSMSGHLVVATLHATNSAHALNRVISFYPPETRQALFQDMSVAMKAIVSQRLVRSKRGGRVPAVEVLMNTRHIADLIERGDVPGIKEAMEQSLAPESISFEQSLYTLIQNDHITREDALAAADSQNNLLWFINNTGKPLSPAERKQRSAEEDGHASFSEFTLNI
;
A
#
# COMPACT_ATOMS: atom_id res chain seq x y z
N MET A 1 31.10 15.41 10.83
CA MET A 1 29.67 15.83 10.83
C MET A 1 28.93 14.85 11.71
N SER A 2 28.12 15.29 12.70
CA SER A 2 27.36 14.39 13.58
C SER A 2 26.13 13.82 12.87
N LEU A 3 25.64 12.69 13.36
CA LEU A 3 24.44 12.02 12.83
C LEU A 3 23.21 12.95 12.89
N GLU A 4 23.07 13.71 13.96
CA GLU A 4 21.96 14.68 14.15
C GLU A 4 21.96 15.79 13.08
N ARG A 5 23.14 16.32 12.71
CA ARG A 5 23.24 17.30 11.60
C ARG A 5 22.84 16.70 10.27
N MET A 6 23.14 15.42 10.04
CA MET A 6 22.73 14.70 8.83
C MET A 6 21.22 14.49 8.81
N PHE A 7 20.59 14.16 9.94
CA PHE A 7 19.14 14.02 10.07
C PHE A 7 18.41 15.34 9.78
N ASN A 8 18.91 16.45 10.30
CA ASN A 8 18.40 17.79 9.98
C ASN A 8 18.53 18.09 8.48
N LEU A 9 19.67 17.77 7.88
CA LEU A 9 19.88 17.97 6.44
C LEU A 9 18.92 17.12 5.60
N MET A 10 18.67 15.85 6.01
CA MET A 10 17.70 14.99 5.33
C MET A 10 16.30 15.58 5.37
N ALA A 11 15.86 16.07 6.53
CA ALA A 11 14.55 16.70 6.69
C ALA A 11 14.44 17.99 5.86
N GLU A 12 15.46 18.87 5.91
CA GLU A 12 15.50 20.13 5.15
C GLU A 12 15.47 19.90 3.64
N LYS A 13 16.26 18.93 3.14
CA LYS A 13 16.36 18.62 1.71
C LYS A 13 15.31 17.62 1.23
N GLN A 14 14.42 17.14 2.13
CA GLN A 14 13.46 16.07 1.85
C GLN A 14 14.13 14.83 1.23
N ALA A 15 15.33 14.48 1.74
CA ALA A 15 16.06 13.31 1.31
C ALA A 15 15.40 12.04 1.85
N SER A 16 15.24 11.04 1.01
CA SER A 16 14.61 9.77 1.40
C SER A 16 15.54 8.86 2.19
N ASP A 17 16.81 8.80 1.80
CA ASP A 17 17.77 7.87 2.36
C ASP A 17 19.14 8.52 2.54
N LEU A 18 19.91 8.05 3.56
CA LEU A 18 21.29 8.40 3.85
C LEU A 18 22.12 7.11 3.84
N PHE A 19 23.25 7.11 3.16
CA PHE A 19 24.07 5.93 2.95
C PHE A 19 25.44 6.10 3.59
N PHE A 20 25.85 5.09 4.37
CA PHE A 20 27.21 4.90 4.88
C PHE A 20 27.81 3.65 4.27
N SER A 21 28.83 3.79 3.44
CA SER A 21 29.54 2.66 2.85
C SER A 21 31.04 2.94 2.84
N VAL A 22 31.84 1.94 3.21
CA VAL A 22 33.31 2.05 3.22
C VAL A 22 33.84 2.40 1.83
N GLY A 23 34.75 3.35 1.77
CA GLY A 23 35.37 3.82 0.53
C GLY A 23 34.49 4.77 -0.30
N SER A 24 33.30 5.11 0.19
CA SER A 24 32.40 6.10 -0.42
C SER A 24 32.26 7.33 0.46
N PRO A 25 31.96 8.52 -0.10
CA PRO A 25 31.54 9.66 0.68
C PRO A 25 30.16 9.40 1.30
N ILE A 26 29.82 10.14 2.35
CA ILE A 26 28.45 10.15 2.91
C ILE A 26 27.52 10.67 1.83
N THR A 27 26.46 9.91 1.53
CA THR A 27 25.60 10.17 0.38
C THR A 27 24.14 10.21 0.84
N ILE A 28 23.36 11.20 0.39
CA ILE A 28 21.91 11.25 0.56
C ILE A 28 21.20 11.03 -0.76
N LYS A 29 19.95 10.56 -0.70
CA LYS A 29 19.10 10.36 -1.87
C LYS A 29 17.98 11.39 -1.90
N ILE A 30 17.94 12.21 -2.94
CA ILE A 30 16.93 13.25 -3.15
C ILE A 30 16.23 12.98 -4.48
N ASN A 31 14.90 12.84 -4.47
CA ASN A 31 14.12 12.56 -5.68
C ASN A 31 14.66 11.37 -6.52
N GLY A 32 15.16 10.35 -5.84
CA GLY A 32 15.72 9.16 -6.49
C GLY A 32 17.20 9.28 -6.91
N VAL A 33 17.81 10.47 -6.80
CA VAL A 33 19.23 10.72 -7.18
C VAL A 33 20.10 10.71 -5.94
N CYS A 34 21.20 9.95 -5.97
CA CYS A 34 22.21 9.90 -4.93
C CYS A 34 23.18 11.09 -5.05
N VAL A 35 23.28 11.88 -3.98
CA VAL A 35 24.12 13.11 -3.93
C VAL A 35 25.08 13.01 -2.75
N PRO A 36 26.40 13.07 -2.94
CA PRO A 36 27.37 13.11 -1.85
C PRO A 36 27.26 14.44 -1.09
N ILE A 37 27.31 14.36 0.25
CA ILE A 37 27.25 15.55 1.13
C ILE A 37 28.65 15.98 1.64
N ASN A 38 29.68 15.19 1.37
CA ASN A 38 31.08 15.49 1.63
C ASN A 38 31.95 14.89 0.53
N GLN A 39 33.25 15.15 0.57
CA GLN A 39 34.23 14.58 -0.36
C GLN A 39 35.06 13.44 0.26
N ASP A 40 35.05 13.34 1.59
CA ASP A 40 35.84 12.36 2.31
C ASP A 40 35.26 10.96 2.20
N ARG A 41 36.10 9.99 1.85
CA ARG A 41 35.68 8.59 1.81
C ARG A 41 35.69 7.98 3.22
N LEU A 42 34.61 7.32 3.59
CA LEU A 42 34.45 6.71 4.89
C LEU A 42 35.42 5.53 5.08
N ALA A 43 36.18 5.58 6.17
CA ALA A 43 36.90 4.42 6.70
C ALA A 43 35.95 3.53 7.53
N PRO A 44 36.25 2.23 7.71
CA PRO A 44 35.40 1.32 8.52
C PRO A 44 35.10 1.88 9.91
N GLN A 45 36.13 2.38 10.60
CA GLN A 45 36.00 2.91 11.96
C GLN A 45 35.16 4.19 12.03
N ALA A 46 35.12 4.99 10.97
CA ALA A 46 34.31 6.19 10.93
C ALA A 46 32.81 5.86 10.92
N ILE A 47 32.40 4.78 10.25
CA ILE A 47 31.00 4.32 10.25
C ILE A 47 30.61 3.83 11.63
N VAL A 48 31.44 3.02 12.27
CA VAL A 48 31.20 2.55 13.65
C VAL A 48 31.03 3.74 14.60
N SER A 49 31.92 4.73 14.54
CA SER A 49 31.86 5.93 15.38
C SER A 49 30.59 6.76 15.16
N LEU A 50 30.15 6.91 13.91
CA LEU A 50 28.87 7.58 13.58
C LEU A 50 27.68 6.83 14.13
N LEU A 51 27.63 5.53 13.94
CA LEU A 51 26.53 4.70 14.43
C LEU A 51 26.48 4.66 15.97
N ALA A 52 27.63 4.68 16.66
CA ALA A 52 27.74 4.71 18.10
C ALA A 52 27.12 5.97 18.75
N GLU A 53 26.85 7.05 17.98
CA GLU A 53 26.10 8.19 18.48
C GLU A 53 24.62 7.81 18.85
N ARG A 54 24.10 6.71 18.32
CA ARG A 54 22.69 6.29 18.49
C ARG A 54 22.53 4.80 18.82
N LEU A 55 23.50 3.96 18.50
CA LEU A 55 23.45 2.53 18.80
C LEU A 55 24.07 2.24 20.17
N THR A 56 23.46 1.28 20.87
CA THR A 56 23.98 0.74 22.13
C THR A 56 24.88 -0.48 21.87
N ASP A 57 25.65 -0.89 22.89
CA ASP A 57 26.45 -2.11 22.81
C ASP A 57 25.61 -3.38 22.54
N ALA A 58 24.33 -3.38 22.94
CA ALA A 58 23.40 -4.47 22.63
C ALA A 58 23.09 -4.53 21.13
N HIS A 59 22.88 -3.38 20.49
CA HIS A 59 22.65 -3.29 19.06
C HIS A 59 23.89 -3.73 18.26
N PHE A 60 25.09 -3.38 18.70
CA PHE A 60 26.31 -3.84 18.03
C PHE A 60 26.50 -5.35 18.18
N ARG A 61 26.19 -5.94 19.33
CA ARG A 61 26.22 -7.40 19.52
C ARG A 61 25.19 -8.10 18.60
N GLU A 62 23.98 -7.57 18.50
CA GLU A 62 22.97 -8.09 17.58
C GLU A 62 23.44 -8.03 16.13
N LEU A 63 24.06 -6.91 15.72
CA LEU A 63 24.64 -6.76 14.38
C LEU A 63 25.80 -7.76 14.13
N GLU A 64 26.62 -8.04 15.12
CA GLU A 64 27.69 -9.04 15.01
C GLU A 64 27.14 -10.47 14.89
N ASP A 65 26.09 -10.81 15.65
CA ASP A 65 25.50 -12.15 15.72
C ASP A 65 24.63 -12.44 14.47
N SER A 66 23.72 -11.52 14.13
CA SER A 66 22.75 -11.68 13.05
C SER A 66 23.26 -11.24 11.67
N ARG A 67 24.37 -10.48 11.63
CA ARG A 67 24.96 -9.82 10.45
C ARG A 67 24.10 -8.68 9.89
N GLU A 68 22.96 -8.40 10.51
CA GLU A 68 22.00 -7.35 10.16
C GLU A 68 21.39 -6.74 11.42
N LEU A 69 21.06 -5.44 11.36
CA LEU A 69 20.34 -4.73 12.41
C LEU A 69 19.35 -3.78 11.76
N ASN A 70 18.08 -3.89 12.14
CA ASN A 70 17.02 -2.99 11.68
C ASN A 70 16.33 -2.38 12.89
N ILE A 71 16.43 -1.06 13.08
CA ILE A 71 15.83 -0.35 14.21
C ILE A 71 15.20 0.98 13.80
N GLY A 72 14.15 1.38 14.52
CA GLY A 72 13.60 2.73 14.49
C GLY A 72 14.45 3.70 15.32
N LEU A 73 14.71 4.88 14.79
CA LEU A 73 15.44 5.97 15.47
C LEU A 73 14.55 7.22 15.53
N PRO A 74 13.72 7.39 16.56
CA PRO A 74 12.96 8.63 16.75
C PRO A 74 13.92 9.76 17.14
N VAL A 75 13.82 10.91 16.46
CA VAL A 75 14.62 12.10 16.72
C VAL A 75 13.68 13.26 17.01
N GLN A 76 13.67 13.69 18.26
CA GLN A 76 12.78 14.76 18.73
C GLN A 76 12.96 16.04 17.92
N GLY A 77 11.86 16.61 17.42
CA GLY A 77 11.84 17.84 16.65
C GLY A 77 12.22 17.72 15.18
N ILE A 78 12.72 16.55 14.72
CA ILE A 78 13.12 16.35 13.34
C ILE A 78 12.21 15.33 12.63
N GLY A 79 12.05 14.14 13.21
CA GLY A 79 11.30 13.06 12.58
C GLY A 79 11.71 11.70 13.09
N SER A 80 11.23 10.66 12.45
CA SER A 80 11.71 9.30 12.67
C SER A 80 12.57 8.85 11.52
N PHE A 81 13.52 7.99 11.86
CA PHE A 81 14.42 7.38 10.89
C PHE A 81 14.43 5.87 11.11
N ARG A 82 14.60 5.13 10.04
CA ARG A 82 14.84 3.69 10.10
C ARG A 82 16.28 3.43 9.70
N LEU A 83 17.04 2.86 10.62
CA LEU A 83 18.39 2.40 10.37
C LEU A 83 18.36 0.92 9.97
N SER A 84 18.97 0.60 8.84
CA SER A 84 19.35 -0.75 8.43
C SER A 84 20.87 -0.80 8.34
N ALA A 85 21.52 -1.48 9.29
CA ALA A 85 22.96 -1.73 9.27
C ALA A 85 23.23 -3.20 8.94
N PHE A 86 24.27 -3.47 8.18
CA PHE A 86 24.63 -4.82 7.72
C PHE A 86 26.12 -4.95 7.50
N LEU A 87 26.61 -6.19 7.53
CA LEU A 87 28.01 -6.46 7.20
C LEU A 87 28.19 -6.63 5.68
N GLN A 88 29.18 -5.89 5.14
CA GLN A 88 29.59 -5.96 3.76
C GLN A 88 31.12 -6.09 3.68
N ARG A 89 31.63 -7.18 3.12
CA ARG A 89 33.08 -7.42 2.97
C ARG A 89 33.86 -7.22 4.27
N GLY A 90 33.32 -7.72 5.38
CA GLY A 90 33.94 -7.61 6.70
C GLY A 90 33.84 -6.25 7.38
N SER A 91 33.12 -5.30 6.81
CA SER A 91 32.91 -3.96 7.36
C SER A 91 31.42 -3.64 7.48
N ILE A 92 31.07 -2.76 8.41
CA ILE A 92 29.69 -2.28 8.56
C ILE A 92 29.36 -1.29 7.46
N SER A 93 28.19 -1.46 6.84
CA SER A 93 27.51 -0.47 6.00
C SER A 93 26.14 -0.18 6.60
N ALA A 94 25.59 1.01 6.36
CA ALA A 94 24.28 1.36 6.86
C ALA A 94 23.49 2.24 5.87
N VAL A 95 22.18 2.04 5.87
CA VAL A 95 21.21 2.89 5.19
C VAL A 95 20.25 3.42 6.22
N ILE A 96 20.05 4.73 6.25
CA ILE A 96 19.10 5.37 7.15
C ILE A 96 18.02 6.03 6.31
N ARG A 97 16.78 5.57 6.45
CA ARG A 97 15.60 6.12 5.77
C ARG A 97 14.90 7.13 6.64
N PHE A 98 14.55 8.27 6.07
CA PHE A 98 13.72 9.28 6.73
C PHE A 98 12.24 8.90 6.64
N ILE A 99 11.56 8.95 7.78
CA ILE A 99 10.11 8.74 7.90
C ILE A 99 9.49 10.10 8.20
N PRO A 100 8.77 10.70 7.23
CA PRO A 100 8.17 12.02 7.45
C PRO A 100 7.07 11.97 8.51
N HIS A 101 6.98 13.03 9.32
CA HIS A 101 5.91 13.17 10.31
C HIS A 101 4.60 13.69 9.73
N ASP A 102 4.66 14.34 8.58
CA ASP A 102 3.49 14.98 8.01
C ASP A 102 2.72 13.97 7.15
N ILE A 103 1.56 13.56 7.67
CA ILE A 103 0.60 12.76 6.93
C ILE A 103 -0.19 13.72 6.04
N PRO A 104 -0.20 13.53 4.70
CA PRO A 104 -0.98 14.37 3.81
C PRO A 104 -2.47 14.25 4.11
N LYS A 105 -3.19 15.36 4.00
CA LYS A 105 -4.66 15.34 4.13
C LYS A 105 -5.27 14.52 3.01
N LEU A 106 -6.31 13.75 3.32
CA LEU A 106 -6.97 12.87 2.36
C LEU A 106 -7.48 13.66 1.14
N ASP A 107 -7.97 14.89 1.34
CA ASP A 107 -8.42 15.80 0.28
C ASP A 107 -7.31 16.21 -0.70
N ALA A 108 -6.06 16.24 -0.26
CA ALA A 108 -4.92 16.61 -1.08
C ALA A 108 -4.43 15.47 -2.00
N LEU A 109 -4.92 14.24 -1.80
CA LEU A 109 -4.46 13.07 -2.53
C LEU A 109 -5.24 12.78 -3.82
N HIS A 110 -6.26 13.56 -4.15
CA HIS A 110 -7.13 13.34 -5.31
C HIS A 110 -7.77 11.93 -5.35
N LEU A 111 -8.11 11.40 -4.19
CA LEU A 111 -8.77 10.11 -4.01
C LEU A 111 -10.30 10.27 -4.01
N PRO A 112 -11.07 9.23 -4.34
CA PRO A 112 -12.52 9.28 -4.22
C PRO A 112 -12.99 9.60 -2.80
N GLU A 113 -14.06 10.39 -2.69
CA GLU A 113 -14.67 10.78 -1.41
C GLU A 113 -15.13 9.56 -0.58
N ASP A 114 -15.48 8.47 -1.24
CA ASP A 114 -15.93 7.23 -0.60
C ASP A 114 -14.90 6.65 0.38
N LEU A 115 -13.60 6.92 0.18
CA LEU A 115 -12.57 6.49 1.11
C LEU A 115 -12.72 7.14 2.49
N LYS A 116 -13.26 8.36 2.56
CA LYS A 116 -13.60 9.02 3.83
C LYS A 116 -14.70 8.25 4.56
N ASN A 117 -15.72 7.81 3.82
CA ASN A 117 -16.83 7.05 4.39
C ASN A 117 -16.37 5.67 4.86
N LEU A 118 -15.54 4.99 4.06
CA LEU A 118 -15.01 3.67 4.39
C LEU A 118 -14.23 3.64 5.71
N VAL A 119 -13.39 4.65 5.97
CA VAL A 119 -12.62 4.69 7.22
C VAL A 119 -13.48 5.10 8.43
N MET A 120 -14.66 5.65 8.21
CA MET A 120 -15.63 6.00 9.27
C MET A 120 -16.58 4.86 9.64
N GLU A 121 -16.54 3.75 8.91
CA GLU A 121 -17.30 2.53 9.24
C GLU A 121 -16.97 2.05 10.66
N ARG A 122 -17.96 1.44 11.31
CA ARG A 122 -17.79 0.90 12.66
C ARG A 122 -17.15 -0.48 12.66
N ARG A 123 -17.42 -1.28 11.63
CA ARG A 123 -16.95 -2.67 11.51
C ARG A 123 -16.86 -3.09 10.05
N GLY A 124 -16.14 -4.15 9.80
CA GLY A 124 -15.93 -4.73 8.49
C GLY A 124 -14.49 -4.61 8.05
N MET A 125 -14.16 -5.07 6.87
CA MET A 125 -12.81 -5.12 6.34
C MET A 125 -12.67 -4.27 5.08
N VAL A 126 -11.67 -3.39 5.06
CA VAL A 126 -11.24 -2.63 3.89
C VAL A 126 -9.84 -3.12 3.49
N LEU A 127 -9.71 -3.67 2.29
CA LEU A 127 -8.41 -4.05 1.73
C LEU A 127 -7.90 -2.95 0.81
N VAL A 128 -6.69 -2.45 1.06
CA VAL A 128 -6.00 -1.51 0.16
C VAL A 128 -4.89 -2.26 -0.56
N VAL A 129 -5.01 -2.39 -1.87
CA VAL A 129 -4.13 -3.24 -2.67
C VAL A 129 -3.40 -2.45 -3.75
N GLY A 130 -2.27 -2.97 -4.21
CA GLY A 130 -1.44 -2.35 -5.23
C GLY A 130 0.00 -2.87 -5.17
N ALA A 131 0.77 -2.58 -6.19
CA ALA A 131 2.20 -2.91 -6.23
C ALA A 131 2.99 -2.15 -5.15
N ALA A 132 4.25 -2.54 -4.90
CA ALA A 132 5.15 -1.77 -4.05
C ALA A 132 5.33 -0.35 -4.64
N GLY A 133 5.27 0.67 -3.78
CA GLY A 133 5.38 2.08 -4.19
C GLY A 133 4.15 2.65 -4.89
N SER A 134 2.98 1.97 -4.85
CA SER A 134 1.72 2.49 -5.39
C SER A 134 1.02 3.53 -4.50
N GLY A 135 1.57 3.85 -3.33
CA GLY A 135 1.04 4.85 -2.40
C GLY A 135 0.03 4.32 -1.37
N LYS A 136 -0.10 3.00 -1.20
CA LYS A 136 -1.03 2.38 -0.23
C LYS A 136 -0.86 2.93 1.19
N SER A 137 0.37 2.96 1.69
CA SER A 137 0.67 3.43 3.05
C SER A 137 0.29 4.89 3.25
N THR A 138 0.56 5.73 2.25
CA THR A 138 0.15 7.15 2.28
C THR A 138 -1.38 7.28 2.33
N THR A 139 -2.09 6.54 1.49
CA THR A 139 -3.55 6.54 1.47
C THR A 139 -4.13 6.07 2.79
N ILE A 140 -3.65 4.95 3.34
CA ILE A 140 -4.13 4.42 4.62
C ILE A 140 -3.79 5.38 5.77
N ALA A 141 -2.58 5.93 5.80
CA ALA A 141 -2.20 6.92 6.81
C ALA A 141 -3.14 8.13 6.77
N SER A 142 -3.44 8.66 5.58
CA SER A 142 -4.38 9.77 5.41
C SER A 142 -5.81 9.41 5.81
N MET A 143 -6.28 8.19 5.51
CA MET A 143 -7.59 7.69 5.94
C MET A 143 -7.67 7.59 7.47
N LEU A 144 -6.69 6.96 8.10
CA LEU A 144 -6.64 6.81 9.56
C LEU A 144 -6.50 8.15 10.28
N ASP A 145 -5.69 9.07 9.73
CA ASP A 145 -5.54 10.41 10.30
C ASP A 145 -6.83 11.25 10.16
N HIS A 146 -7.57 11.09 9.06
CA HIS A 146 -8.89 11.68 8.87
C HIS A 146 -9.87 11.20 9.96
N ARG A 147 -9.93 9.88 10.22
CA ARG A 147 -10.74 9.34 11.32
C ARG A 147 -10.27 9.86 12.68
N ASN A 148 -8.96 9.90 12.92
CA ASN A 148 -8.34 10.40 14.14
C ASN A 148 -8.72 11.86 14.45
N GLU A 149 -8.96 12.67 13.44
CA GLU A 149 -9.42 14.05 13.59
C GLU A 149 -10.90 14.17 13.98
N LEU A 150 -11.72 13.22 13.56
CA LEU A 150 -13.18 13.34 13.61
C LEU A 150 -13.83 12.50 14.70
N VAL A 151 -13.28 11.32 15.01
CA VAL A 151 -13.90 10.32 15.89
C VAL A 151 -13.00 9.99 17.07
N THR A 152 -13.62 9.88 18.25
CA THR A 152 -12.98 9.32 19.44
C THR A 152 -12.94 7.80 19.33
N GLY A 153 -11.86 7.18 19.80
CA GLY A 153 -11.70 5.74 19.78
C GLY A 153 -10.24 5.32 19.87
N HIS A 154 -10.00 4.04 19.69
CA HIS A 154 -8.67 3.44 19.72
C HIS A 154 -8.34 2.79 18.39
N VAL A 155 -7.27 3.26 17.75
CA VAL A 155 -6.70 2.71 16.53
C VAL A 155 -5.42 1.94 16.91
N LEU A 156 -5.39 0.67 16.59
CA LEU A 156 -4.22 -0.19 16.83
C LEU A 156 -3.62 -0.58 15.48
N THR A 157 -2.32 -0.31 15.28
CA THR A 157 -1.63 -0.67 14.05
C THR A 157 -0.56 -1.74 14.28
N PHE A 158 -0.38 -2.61 13.29
CA PHE A 158 0.67 -3.62 13.22
C PHE A 158 1.39 -3.47 11.89
N GLU A 159 2.61 -2.97 11.91
CA GLU A 159 3.34 -2.53 10.72
C GLU A 159 4.72 -3.18 10.63
N ASP A 160 5.22 -3.39 9.42
CA ASP A 160 6.54 -3.97 9.15
C ASP A 160 7.15 -3.31 7.89
N PRO A 161 7.79 -2.14 8.09
CA PRO A 161 7.90 -1.27 9.27
C PRO A 161 6.81 -0.19 9.36
N ILE A 162 6.82 0.63 10.42
CA ILE A 162 6.06 1.89 10.50
C ILE A 162 6.56 2.86 9.43
N GLU A 163 5.64 3.33 8.57
CA GLU A 163 5.97 4.28 7.48
C GLU A 163 5.55 5.73 7.79
N PHE A 164 4.57 5.93 8.66
CA PHE A 164 4.09 7.25 9.10
C PHE A 164 3.87 7.25 10.61
N LEU A 165 4.17 8.35 11.27
CA LEU A 165 3.92 8.49 12.70
C LEU A 165 2.66 9.33 12.95
N PHE A 166 1.70 8.73 13.64
CA PHE A 166 0.47 9.42 14.02
C PHE A 166 0.64 10.21 15.32
N ARG A 167 0.00 11.38 15.37
CA ARG A 167 -0.24 12.09 16.62
C ARG A 167 -1.63 11.76 17.13
N ASN A 168 -1.79 11.49 18.41
CA ASN A 168 -3.11 11.37 19.02
C ASN A 168 -3.87 12.69 18.89
N LYS A 169 -5.09 12.64 18.33
CA LYS A 169 -5.99 13.78 18.19
C LYS A 169 -7.27 13.49 18.98
N LYS A 170 -8.38 13.16 18.32
CA LYS A 170 -9.57 12.64 19.01
C LYS A 170 -9.44 11.15 19.34
N SER A 171 -8.79 10.38 18.50
CA SER A 171 -8.49 8.97 18.77
C SER A 171 -7.13 8.80 19.45
N ILE A 172 -6.99 7.71 20.19
CA ILE A 172 -5.70 7.18 20.64
C ILE A 172 -5.19 6.24 19.55
N ILE A 173 -3.96 6.45 19.08
CA ILE A 173 -3.34 5.58 18.07
C ILE A 173 -2.11 4.92 18.68
N ASN A 174 -2.15 3.60 18.79
CA ASN A 174 -1.01 2.80 19.20
C ASN A 174 -0.44 2.06 18.00
N GLN A 175 0.76 2.43 17.59
CA GLN A 175 1.48 1.80 16.50
C GLN A 175 2.47 0.79 17.06
N ARG A 176 2.49 -0.40 16.47
CA ARG A 176 3.39 -1.48 16.87
C ARG A 176 4.16 -1.99 15.66
N GLU A 177 5.47 -1.83 15.70
CA GLU A 177 6.37 -2.36 14.66
C GLU A 177 6.68 -3.83 14.95
N ILE A 178 6.54 -4.66 13.91
CA ILE A 178 6.90 -6.08 14.00
C ILE A 178 8.42 -6.22 14.00
N GLY A 179 8.92 -7.05 14.89
CA GLY A 179 10.36 -7.19 15.16
C GLY A 179 10.83 -6.33 16.32
N SER A 180 10.34 -5.10 16.46
CA SER A 180 10.70 -4.18 17.54
C SER A 180 9.74 -4.24 18.72
N ASP A 181 8.44 -3.94 18.48
CA ASP A 181 7.41 -3.85 19.53
C ASP A 181 6.62 -5.15 19.70
N ALA A 182 6.65 -6.00 18.71
CA ALA A 182 6.03 -7.32 18.73
C ALA A 182 6.92 -8.33 18.00
N ARG A 183 7.14 -9.48 18.60
CA ARG A 183 8.02 -10.51 18.01
C ARG A 183 7.52 -11.01 16.65
N THR A 184 6.23 -11.22 16.52
CA THR A 184 5.59 -11.66 15.26
C THR A 184 4.21 -11.05 15.13
N LEU A 185 3.74 -10.88 13.89
CA LEU A 185 2.41 -10.38 13.59
C LEU A 185 1.31 -11.27 14.20
N GLN A 186 1.46 -12.61 14.13
CA GLN A 186 0.50 -13.55 14.69
C GLN A 186 0.37 -13.43 16.20
N ALA A 187 1.49 -13.22 16.92
CA ALA A 187 1.45 -13.00 18.36
C ALA A 187 0.79 -11.66 18.72
N ALA A 188 1.07 -10.63 17.95
CA ALA A 188 0.48 -9.30 18.11
C ALA A 188 -1.04 -9.34 17.86
N LEU A 189 -1.49 -9.95 16.77
CA LEU A 189 -2.91 -10.11 16.46
C LEU A 189 -3.64 -10.89 17.57
N ARG A 190 -3.12 -12.03 18.04
CA ARG A 190 -3.75 -12.78 19.15
C ARG A 190 -4.00 -11.94 20.40
N SER A 191 -3.20 -10.90 20.63
CA SER A 191 -3.37 -10.01 21.78
C SER A 191 -4.25 -8.78 21.51
N ALA A 192 -4.53 -8.47 20.26
CA ALA A 192 -5.22 -7.25 19.84
C ALA A 192 -6.57 -7.05 20.53
N MET A 193 -7.39 -8.11 20.62
CA MET A 193 -8.72 -8.06 21.25
C MET A 193 -8.69 -7.64 22.72
N ARG A 194 -7.58 -7.89 23.42
CA ARG A 194 -7.41 -7.47 24.82
C ARG A 194 -7.00 -6.02 24.98
N GLN A 195 -6.75 -5.33 23.87
CA GLN A 195 -6.33 -3.93 23.82
C GLN A 195 -7.48 -2.98 23.46
N ALA A 196 -8.72 -3.52 23.39
CA ALA A 196 -9.95 -2.78 23.11
C ALA A 196 -9.84 -1.82 21.89
N PRO A 197 -9.42 -2.26 20.71
CA PRO A 197 -9.36 -1.42 19.53
C PRO A 197 -10.76 -1.22 18.93
N ASP A 198 -11.02 -0.05 18.36
CA ASP A 198 -12.16 0.17 17.45
C ASP A 198 -11.73 -0.08 15.99
N VAL A 199 -10.48 0.24 15.68
CA VAL A 199 -9.87 0.03 14.37
C VAL A 199 -8.56 -0.74 14.50
N ILE A 200 -8.38 -1.74 13.64
CA ILE A 200 -7.12 -2.49 13.53
C ILE A 200 -6.55 -2.27 12.14
N PHE A 201 -5.34 -1.75 12.06
CA PHE A 201 -4.59 -1.68 10.81
C PHE A 201 -3.56 -2.81 10.77
N ILE A 202 -3.59 -3.62 9.72
CA ILE A 202 -2.63 -4.70 9.44
C ILE A 202 -1.80 -4.26 8.23
N GLY A 203 -0.52 -3.99 8.46
CA GLY A 203 0.40 -3.47 7.44
C GLY A 203 0.40 -4.30 6.17
N GLU A 204 0.44 -5.62 6.27
CA GLU A 204 0.30 -6.53 5.12
C GLU A 204 -0.23 -7.91 5.52
N ILE A 205 -1.17 -8.42 4.72
CA ILE A 205 -1.64 -9.82 4.80
C ILE A 205 -0.82 -10.67 3.83
N ARG A 206 -0.04 -11.61 4.37
CA ARG A 206 0.84 -12.48 3.59
C ARG A 206 0.43 -13.95 3.62
N ASP A 207 -0.41 -14.34 4.57
CA ASP A 207 -0.75 -15.72 4.84
C ASP A 207 -2.21 -15.90 5.30
N ARG A 208 -2.60 -17.19 5.39
CA ARG A 208 -3.93 -17.61 5.82
C ARG A 208 -4.25 -17.16 7.25
N ASP A 209 -3.31 -17.30 8.17
CA ASP A 209 -3.57 -17.03 9.59
C ASP A 209 -3.87 -15.55 9.83
N THR A 210 -3.10 -14.68 9.17
CA THR A 210 -3.32 -13.22 9.19
C THR A 210 -4.66 -12.86 8.55
N MET A 211 -5.02 -13.48 7.41
CA MET A 211 -6.30 -13.23 6.73
C MET A 211 -7.48 -13.70 7.60
N SER A 212 -7.37 -14.88 8.20
CA SER A 212 -8.41 -15.43 9.08
C SER A 212 -8.63 -14.55 10.31
N ALA A 213 -7.55 -13.99 10.88
CA ALA A 213 -7.65 -13.05 12.00
C ALA A 213 -8.34 -11.73 11.56
N ALA A 214 -7.99 -11.19 10.39
CA ALA A 214 -8.61 -9.99 9.83
C ALA A 214 -10.12 -10.16 9.64
N ILE A 215 -10.55 -11.29 9.06
CA ILE A 215 -11.97 -11.65 8.90
C ILE A 215 -12.66 -11.75 10.27
N ALA A 216 -12.07 -12.50 11.21
CA ALA A 216 -12.66 -12.72 12.53
C ALA A 216 -12.88 -11.40 13.29
N TYR A 217 -11.92 -10.46 13.23
CA TYR A 217 -12.05 -9.13 13.84
C TYR A 217 -13.13 -8.30 13.18
N SER A 218 -13.19 -8.32 11.84
CA SER A 218 -14.21 -7.60 11.07
C SER A 218 -15.63 -8.07 11.41
N MET A 219 -15.80 -9.37 11.62
CA MET A 219 -17.08 -9.97 12.00
C MET A 219 -17.42 -9.75 13.48
N SER A 220 -16.42 -9.58 14.35
CA SER A 220 -16.61 -9.34 15.80
C SER A 220 -16.83 -7.87 16.17
N GLY A 221 -17.02 -6.98 15.19
CA GLY A 221 -17.44 -5.61 15.43
C GLY A 221 -16.37 -4.54 15.25
N HIS A 222 -15.17 -4.90 14.75
CA HIS A 222 -14.05 -3.98 14.54
C HIS A 222 -13.94 -3.57 13.07
N LEU A 223 -13.48 -2.35 12.80
CA LEU A 223 -13.04 -1.98 11.48
C LEU A 223 -11.60 -2.50 11.29
N VAL A 224 -11.39 -3.33 10.29
CA VAL A 224 -10.06 -3.80 9.88
C VAL A 224 -9.67 -3.12 8.58
N VAL A 225 -8.55 -2.42 8.57
CA VAL A 225 -7.91 -1.92 7.36
C VAL A 225 -6.65 -2.73 7.14
N ALA A 226 -6.43 -3.25 5.95
CA ALA A 226 -5.24 -4.07 5.71
C ALA A 226 -4.70 -3.87 4.29
N THR A 227 -3.40 -4.15 4.09
CA THR A 227 -2.86 -4.16 2.73
C THR A 227 -2.64 -5.59 2.22
N LEU A 228 -2.68 -5.70 0.90
CA LEU A 228 -2.34 -6.91 0.18
C LEU A 228 -1.63 -6.53 -1.14
N HIS A 229 -0.65 -7.32 -1.55
CA HIS A 229 -0.03 -7.15 -2.86
C HIS A 229 -0.89 -7.80 -3.95
N ALA A 230 -1.64 -6.97 -4.67
CA ALA A 230 -2.41 -7.33 -5.86
C ALA A 230 -2.54 -6.11 -6.78
N THR A 231 -2.82 -6.29 -8.05
CA THR A 231 -2.88 -5.19 -9.03
C THR A 231 -4.27 -4.60 -9.21
N ASN A 232 -5.33 -5.37 -8.90
CA ASN A 232 -6.73 -4.98 -8.92
C ASN A 232 -7.56 -5.85 -7.96
N SER A 233 -8.85 -5.57 -7.83
CA SER A 233 -9.77 -6.27 -6.90
C SER A 233 -9.92 -7.75 -7.22
N ALA A 234 -10.00 -8.13 -8.51
CA ALA A 234 -10.10 -9.53 -8.91
C ALA A 234 -8.83 -10.32 -8.53
N HIS A 235 -7.65 -9.73 -8.76
CA HIS A 235 -6.38 -10.32 -8.34
C HIS A 235 -6.26 -10.39 -6.82
N ALA A 236 -6.78 -9.40 -6.09
CA ALA A 236 -6.81 -9.41 -4.62
C ALA A 236 -7.65 -10.59 -4.09
N LEU A 237 -8.85 -10.79 -4.63
CA LEU A 237 -9.71 -11.92 -4.29
C LEU A 237 -9.04 -13.26 -4.61
N ASN A 238 -8.47 -13.43 -5.80
CA ASN A 238 -7.74 -14.63 -6.17
C ASN A 238 -6.53 -14.88 -5.25
N ARG A 239 -5.83 -13.81 -4.84
CA ARG A 239 -4.71 -13.90 -3.90
C ARG A 239 -5.17 -14.40 -2.53
N VAL A 240 -6.27 -13.87 -2.00
CA VAL A 240 -6.88 -14.34 -0.75
C VAL A 240 -7.29 -15.81 -0.87
N ILE A 241 -7.99 -16.17 -1.95
CA ILE A 241 -8.41 -17.56 -2.21
C ILE A 241 -7.20 -18.51 -2.24
N SER A 242 -6.06 -18.07 -2.77
CA SER A 242 -4.83 -18.87 -2.84
C SER A 242 -4.22 -19.22 -1.48
N PHE A 243 -4.54 -18.51 -0.42
CA PHE A 243 -4.09 -18.83 0.93
C PHE A 243 -4.83 -20.04 1.54
N TYR A 244 -5.98 -20.41 0.98
CA TYR A 244 -6.85 -21.44 1.54
C TYR A 244 -6.90 -22.68 0.66
N PRO A 245 -6.78 -23.88 1.25
CA PRO A 245 -6.97 -25.12 0.52
C PRO A 245 -8.41 -25.23 0.04
N PRO A 246 -8.67 -25.97 -1.07
CA PRO A 246 -9.99 -26.04 -1.71
C PRO A 246 -11.15 -26.36 -0.74
N GLU A 247 -10.91 -27.24 0.22
CA GLU A 247 -11.91 -27.75 1.17
C GLU A 247 -12.46 -26.69 2.10
N THR A 248 -11.70 -25.60 2.33
CA THR A 248 -12.09 -24.52 3.26
C THR A 248 -12.55 -23.26 2.54
N ARG A 249 -12.50 -23.23 1.19
CA ARG A 249 -12.84 -22.02 0.42
C ARG A 249 -14.30 -21.63 0.53
N GLN A 250 -15.22 -22.59 0.65
CA GLN A 250 -16.65 -22.26 0.80
C GLN A 250 -16.93 -21.46 2.08
N ALA A 251 -16.32 -21.85 3.20
CA ALA A 251 -16.43 -21.09 4.45
C ALA A 251 -15.76 -19.70 4.31
N LEU A 252 -14.60 -19.61 3.67
CA LEU A 252 -13.94 -18.34 3.35
C LEU A 252 -14.88 -17.41 2.57
N PHE A 253 -15.55 -17.89 1.53
CA PHE A 253 -16.43 -17.08 0.69
C PHE A 253 -17.62 -16.53 1.49
N GLN A 254 -18.25 -17.36 2.33
CA GLN A 254 -19.30 -16.95 3.22
C GLN A 254 -18.82 -15.85 4.19
N ASP A 255 -17.72 -16.08 4.87
CA ASP A 255 -17.16 -15.13 5.82
C ASP A 255 -16.75 -13.81 5.12
N MET A 256 -16.12 -13.88 3.94
CA MET A 256 -15.71 -12.70 3.18
C MET A 256 -16.90 -11.90 2.67
N SER A 257 -17.97 -12.55 2.21
CA SER A 257 -19.17 -11.85 1.73
C SER A 257 -19.79 -10.94 2.79
N VAL A 258 -19.65 -11.31 4.06
CA VAL A 258 -20.15 -10.56 5.23
C VAL A 258 -19.10 -9.57 5.76
N ALA A 259 -17.84 -10.00 5.88
CA ALA A 259 -16.78 -9.21 6.49
C ALA A 259 -16.31 -8.04 5.61
N MET A 260 -16.23 -8.24 4.29
CA MET A 260 -15.72 -7.24 3.35
C MET A 260 -16.62 -6.00 3.31
N LYS A 261 -16.01 -4.82 3.25
CA LYS A 261 -16.67 -3.54 2.95
C LYS A 261 -16.26 -3.03 1.57
N ALA A 262 -14.96 -3.03 1.32
CA ALA A 262 -14.42 -2.62 0.03
C ALA A 262 -13.03 -3.21 -0.23
N ILE A 263 -12.67 -3.26 -1.51
CA ILE A 263 -11.27 -3.40 -1.96
C ILE A 263 -10.92 -2.13 -2.73
N VAL A 264 -9.87 -1.45 -2.28
CA VAL A 264 -9.33 -0.23 -2.91
C VAL A 264 -8.01 -0.60 -3.58
N SER A 265 -8.01 -0.67 -4.89
CA SER A 265 -6.81 -0.97 -5.68
C SER A 265 -6.19 0.34 -6.16
N GLN A 266 -4.86 0.48 -6.02
CA GLN A 266 -4.19 1.75 -6.29
C GLN A 266 -2.93 1.58 -7.12
N ARG A 267 -2.75 2.47 -8.09
CA ARG A 267 -1.50 2.68 -8.84
C ARG A 267 -1.20 4.17 -8.98
N LEU A 268 0.09 4.51 -9.12
CA LEU A 268 0.51 5.90 -9.32
C LEU A 268 0.82 6.14 -10.78
N VAL A 269 0.18 7.15 -11.37
CA VAL A 269 0.35 7.58 -12.76
C VAL A 269 1.13 8.89 -12.80
N ARG A 270 1.93 9.11 -13.84
CA ARG A 270 2.70 10.33 -14.03
C ARG A 270 1.77 11.54 -14.19
N SER A 271 1.99 12.58 -13.41
CA SER A 271 1.23 13.83 -13.48
C SER A 271 1.81 14.80 -14.50
N LYS A 272 0.98 15.50 -15.24
CA LYS A 272 1.37 16.63 -16.10
C LYS A 272 2.07 17.76 -15.33
N ARG A 273 1.72 17.93 -14.06
CA ARG A 273 2.28 18.99 -13.17
C ARG A 273 3.56 18.55 -12.46
N GLY A 274 4.10 17.39 -12.83
CA GLY A 274 5.24 16.77 -12.14
C GLY A 274 4.79 15.85 -11.01
N GLY A 275 5.66 14.91 -10.62
CA GLY A 275 5.33 13.90 -9.64
C GLY A 275 4.36 12.84 -10.16
N ARG A 276 3.54 12.27 -9.26
CA ARG A 276 2.58 11.20 -9.56
C ARG A 276 1.25 11.46 -8.86
N VAL A 277 0.16 11.01 -9.48
CA VAL A 277 -1.20 11.04 -8.92
C VAL A 277 -1.75 9.62 -8.82
N PRO A 278 -2.56 9.29 -7.80
CA PRO A 278 -3.18 7.99 -7.70
C PRO A 278 -4.32 7.83 -8.71
N ALA A 279 -4.31 6.71 -9.42
CA ALA A 279 -5.49 6.14 -10.05
C ALA A 279 -5.97 5.00 -9.16
N VAL A 280 -7.27 4.92 -8.92
CA VAL A 280 -7.85 3.94 -8.00
C VAL A 280 -9.01 3.19 -8.64
N GLU A 281 -9.09 1.91 -8.32
CA GLU A 281 -10.26 1.09 -8.48
C GLU A 281 -10.86 0.87 -7.09
N VAL A 282 -12.16 1.04 -6.94
CA VAL A 282 -12.89 0.78 -5.69
C VAL A 282 -13.99 -0.23 -5.96
N LEU A 283 -13.85 -1.42 -5.40
CA LEU A 283 -14.91 -2.43 -5.36
C LEU A 283 -15.66 -2.31 -4.04
N MET A 284 -16.88 -1.83 -4.06
CA MET A 284 -17.77 -1.77 -2.90
C MET A 284 -18.53 -3.10 -2.75
N ASN A 285 -18.60 -3.63 -1.53
CA ASN A 285 -19.32 -4.87 -1.25
C ASN A 285 -20.83 -4.62 -1.15
N THR A 286 -21.45 -4.33 -2.30
CA THR A 286 -22.90 -4.25 -2.43
C THR A 286 -23.51 -5.65 -2.28
N ARG A 287 -24.85 -5.75 -2.14
CA ARG A 287 -25.53 -7.05 -2.03
C ARG A 287 -25.19 -7.96 -3.23
N HIS A 288 -25.18 -7.42 -4.43
CA HIS A 288 -24.84 -8.19 -5.63
C HIS A 288 -23.40 -8.70 -5.60
N ILE A 289 -22.43 -7.86 -5.19
CA ILE A 289 -21.04 -8.25 -5.03
C ILE A 289 -20.86 -9.29 -3.92
N ALA A 290 -21.58 -9.13 -2.80
CA ALA A 290 -21.56 -10.12 -1.72
C ALA A 290 -22.07 -11.51 -2.20
N ASP A 291 -23.15 -11.55 -2.98
CA ASP A 291 -23.66 -12.79 -3.58
C ASP A 291 -22.65 -13.45 -4.52
N LEU A 292 -21.90 -12.66 -5.31
CA LEU A 292 -20.83 -13.15 -6.18
C LEU A 292 -19.64 -13.67 -5.38
N ILE A 293 -19.23 -12.96 -4.31
CA ILE A 293 -18.17 -13.41 -3.40
C ILE A 293 -18.56 -14.74 -2.74
N GLU A 294 -19.79 -14.86 -2.25
CA GLU A 294 -20.27 -16.09 -1.60
C GLU A 294 -20.25 -17.31 -2.52
N ARG A 295 -20.47 -17.09 -3.83
CA ARG A 295 -20.35 -18.14 -4.87
C ARG A 295 -18.92 -18.38 -5.32
N GLY A 296 -17.95 -17.52 -4.95
CA GLY A 296 -16.59 -17.57 -5.44
C GLY A 296 -16.46 -17.16 -6.91
N ASP A 297 -17.44 -16.42 -7.43
CA ASP A 297 -17.48 -16.00 -8.84
C ASP A 297 -16.70 -14.70 -9.07
N VAL A 298 -15.38 -14.81 -9.06
CA VAL A 298 -14.47 -13.67 -9.30
C VAL A 298 -14.62 -13.08 -10.71
N PRO A 299 -14.81 -13.88 -11.79
CA PRO A 299 -15.10 -13.33 -13.12
C PRO A 299 -16.37 -12.50 -13.15
N GLY A 300 -17.46 -12.98 -12.51
CA GLY A 300 -18.71 -12.22 -12.39
C GLY A 300 -18.57 -10.89 -11.66
N ILE A 301 -17.69 -10.80 -10.65
CA ILE A 301 -17.38 -9.55 -9.96
C ILE A 301 -16.73 -8.54 -10.94
N LYS A 302 -15.74 -8.98 -11.74
CA LYS A 302 -15.11 -8.13 -12.75
C LYS A 302 -16.15 -7.63 -13.77
N GLU A 303 -16.99 -8.50 -14.26
CA GLU A 303 -18.06 -8.14 -15.18
C GLU A 303 -19.05 -7.15 -14.55
N ALA A 304 -19.45 -7.36 -13.28
CA ALA A 304 -20.34 -6.43 -12.56
C ALA A 304 -19.76 -5.03 -12.42
N MET A 305 -18.45 -4.91 -12.16
CA MET A 305 -17.77 -3.61 -12.12
C MET A 305 -17.74 -2.94 -13.50
N GLU A 306 -17.38 -3.67 -14.53
CA GLU A 306 -17.30 -3.16 -15.90
C GLU A 306 -18.69 -2.74 -16.42
N GLN A 307 -19.75 -3.43 -16.04
CA GLN A 307 -21.13 -3.12 -16.45
C GLN A 307 -21.81 -2.06 -15.57
N SER A 308 -21.09 -1.50 -14.59
CA SER A 308 -21.67 -0.58 -13.60
C SER A 308 -22.88 -1.16 -12.87
N LEU A 309 -22.92 -2.49 -12.70
CA LEU A 309 -23.92 -3.21 -11.90
C LEU A 309 -23.54 -3.19 -10.40
N ALA A 310 -22.39 -2.66 -10.07
CA ALA A 310 -21.92 -2.42 -8.72
C ALA A 310 -21.95 -0.91 -8.45
N PRO A 311 -23.06 -0.33 -8.02
CA PRO A 311 -23.16 1.09 -7.70
C PRO A 311 -22.14 1.44 -6.61
N GLU A 312 -21.65 2.66 -6.62
CA GLU A 312 -20.57 3.15 -5.74
C GLU A 312 -19.18 2.53 -6.01
N SER A 313 -19.07 1.57 -6.92
CA SER A 313 -17.79 1.04 -7.36
C SER A 313 -17.22 1.84 -8.53
N ILE A 314 -15.89 1.96 -8.57
CA ILE A 314 -15.15 2.72 -9.59
C ILE A 314 -14.12 1.80 -10.22
N SER A 315 -14.11 1.65 -11.54
CA SER A 315 -13.05 0.93 -12.25
C SER A 315 -11.81 1.79 -12.46
N PHE A 316 -10.66 1.18 -12.77
CA PHE A 316 -9.46 1.94 -13.12
C PHE A 316 -9.68 2.81 -14.33
N GLU A 317 -10.43 2.36 -15.34
CA GLU A 317 -10.72 3.12 -16.55
C GLU A 317 -11.55 4.36 -16.25
N GLN A 318 -12.54 4.27 -15.36
CA GLN A 318 -13.31 5.43 -14.90
C GLN A 318 -12.45 6.43 -14.13
N SER A 319 -11.58 5.94 -13.23
CA SER A 319 -10.64 6.78 -12.49
C SER A 319 -9.65 7.48 -13.41
N LEU A 320 -9.05 6.75 -14.36
CA LEU A 320 -8.12 7.30 -15.35
C LEU A 320 -8.81 8.32 -16.27
N TYR A 321 -10.03 8.03 -16.69
CA TYR A 321 -10.84 8.98 -17.47
C TYR A 321 -11.06 10.29 -16.69
N THR A 322 -11.44 10.21 -15.43
CA THR A 322 -11.62 11.38 -14.56
C THR A 322 -10.32 12.19 -14.41
N LEU A 323 -9.18 11.51 -14.26
CA LEU A 323 -7.87 12.17 -14.20
C LEU A 323 -7.49 12.88 -15.51
N ILE A 324 -7.87 12.33 -16.66
CA ILE A 324 -7.71 13.00 -17.97
C ILE A 324 -8.60 14.24 -18.05
N GLN A 325 -9.89 14.12 -17.68
CA GLN A 325 -10.84 15.23 -17.73
C GLN A 325 -10.44 16.41 -16.85
N ASN A 326 -9.84 16.11 -15.69
CA ASN A 326 -9.33 17.11 -14.74
C ASN A 326 -7.92 17.62 -15.08
N ASP A 327 -7.38 17.27 -16.25
CA ASP A 327 -6.06 17.67 -16.74
C ASP A 327 -4.89 17.31 -15.81
N HIS A 328 -5.03 16.20 -15.08
CA HIS A 328 -3.97 15.71 -14.19
C HIS A 328 -2.95 14.84 -14.91
N ILE A 329 -3.36 14.04 -15.89
CA ILE A 329 -2.51 13.08 -16.62
C ILE A 329 -2.70 13.22 -18.15
N THR A 330 -1.73 12.70 -18.92
CA THR A 330 -1.89 12.61 -20.38
C THR A 330 -2.71 11.39 -20.77
N ARG A 331 -3.23 11.39 -21.99
CA ARG A 331 -3.93 10.22 -22.54
C ARG A 331 -3.01 9.00 -22.65
N GLU A 332 -1.76 9.23 -23.03
CA GLU A 332 -0.73 8.20 -23.19
C GLU A 332 -0.41 7.54 -21.84
N ASP A 333 -0.18 8.34 -20.80
CA ASP A 333 0.06 7.83 -19.44
C ASP A 333 -1.15 7.05 -18.89
N ALA A 334 -2.37 7.51 -19.21
CA ALA A 334 -3.60 6.82 -18.82
C ALA A 334 -3.73 5.45 -19.52
N LEU A 335 -3.49 5.38 -20.84
CA LEU A 335 -3.54 4.14 -21.61
C LEU A 335 -2.48 3.12 -21.13
N ALA A 336 -1.29 3.61 -20.79
CA ALA A 336 -0.24 2.76 -20.21
C ALA A 336 -0.58 2.22 -18.82
N ALA A 337 -1.46 2.90 -18.08
CA ALA A 337 -1.88 2.54 -16.73
C ALA A 337 -3.20 1.76 -16.67
N ALA A 338 -3.96 1.66 -17.76
CA ALA A 338 -5.25 0.98 -17.81
C ALA A 338 -5.11 -0.54 -17.76
N ASP A 339 -6.08 -1.23 -17.15
CA ASP A 339 -6.22 -2.70 -17.23
C ASP A 339 -6.74 -3.10 -18.62
N SER A 340 -7.67 -2.30 -19.17
CA SER A 340 -8.18 -2.45 -20.54
C SER A 340 -8.08 -1.12 -21.28
N GLN A 341 -7.09 -1.02 -22.19
CA GLN A 341 -6.94 0.17 -23.05
C GLN A 341 -8.19 0.41 -23.91
N ASN A 342 -8.83 -0.66 -24.38
CA ASN A 342 -10.03 -0.60 -25.19
C ASN A 342 -11.21 0.01 -24.42
N ASN A 343 -11.40 -0.41 -23.15
CA ASN A 343 -12.45 0.16 -22.30
C ASN A 343 -12.17 1.64 -22.00
N LEU A 344 -10.91 2.00 -21.72
CA LEU A 344 -10.56 3.41 -21.50
C LEU A 344 -10.78 4.26 -22.76
N LEU A 345 -10.37 3.78 -23.93
CA LEU A 345 -10.63 4.47 -25.20
C LEU A 345 -12.12 4.67 -25.47
N TRP A 346 -12.92 3.66 -25.11
CA TRP A 346 -14.36 3.79 -25.20
C TRP A 346 -14.92 4.88 -24.27
N PHE A 347 -14.47 4.94 -23.01
CA PHE A 347 -14.85 6.03 -22.07
C PHE A 347 -14.48 7.40 -22.66
N ILE A 348 -13.28 7.54 -23.22
CA ILE A 348 -12.80 8.80 -23.81
C ILE A 348 -13.70 9.21 -24.98
N ASN A 349 -14.07 8.26 -25.85
CA ASN A 349 -14.83 8.53 -27.06
C ASN A 349 -16.34 8.71 -26.82
N ASN A 350 -16.90 8.13 -25.76
CA ASN A 350 -18.33 8.14 -25.44
C ASN A 350 -18.69 8.96 -24.19
N THR A 351 -17.89 9.99 -23.89
CA THR A 351 -18.14 10.91 -22.77
C THR A 351 -18.30 10.21 -21.39
N GLY A 352 -17.55 9.12 -21.17
CA GLY A 352 -17.47 8.44 -19.88
C GLY A 352 -18.66 7.54 -19.53
N LYS A 353 -19.58 7.24 -20.44
CA LYS A 353 -20.67 6.29 -20.18
C LYS A 353 -20.16 4.85 -20.30
N PRO A 354 -20.56 3.93 -19.40
CA PRO A 354 -20.20 2.52 -19.53
C PRO A 354 -20.80 1.87 -20.79
N LEU A 355 -20.11 0.90 -21.38
CA LEU A 355 -20.60 0.11 -22.52
C LEU A 355 -21.91 -0.61 -22.16
N SER A 356 -22.89 -0.57 -23.03
CA SER A 356 -24.08 -1.40 -22.92
C SER A 356 -23.74 -2.89 -23.13
N PRO A 357 -24.51 -3.84 -22.57
CA PRO A 357 -24.29 -5.27 -22.77
C PRO A 357 -24.25 -5.73 -24.23
N ALA A 358 -24.99 -5.03 -25.13
CA ALA A 358 -25.02 -5.31 -26.57
C ALA A 358 -23.71 -4.91 -27.27
N GLU A 359 -23.18 -3.72 -26.95
CA GLU A 359 -21.93 -3.21 -27.50
C GLU A 359 -20.69 -4.03 -27.08
N ARG A 360 -20.77 -4.67 -25.91
CA ARG A 360 -19.69 -5.57 -25.44
C ARG A 360 -19.68 -6.90 -26.17
N LYS A 361 -20.87 -7.50 -26.39
CA LYS A 361 -20.98 -8.75 -27.16
C LYS A 361 -20.48 -8.60 -28.59
N GLN A 362 -20.73 -7.47 -29.22
CA GLN A 362 -20.17 -7.18 -30.56
C GLN A 362 -18.64 -7.10 -30.51
N ARG A 363 -18.06 -6.49 -29.47
CA ARG A 363 -16.62 -6.31 -29.33
C ARG A 363 -15.86 -7.59 -28.99
N SER A 364 -16.38 -8.42 -28.08
CA SER A 364 -15.77 -9.74 -27.80
C SER A 364 -15.79 -10.64 -29.05
N ALA A 365 -16.80 -10.54 -29.89
CA ALA A 365 -16.87 -11.25 -31.17
C ALA A 365 -15.85 -10.70 -32.21
N GLU A 366 -15.53 -9.41 -32.17
CA GLU A 366 -14.51 -8.81 -33.03
C GLU A 366 -13.07 -9.13 -32.56
N GLU A 367 -12.85 -9.22 -31.25
CA GLU A 367 -11.55 -9.61 -30.66
C GLU A 367 -11.26 -11.11 -30.88
N ASP A 368 -12.24 -11.97 -30.75
CA ASP A 368 -12.11 -13.42 -31.06
C ASP A 368 -11.95 -13.66 -32.58
N GLY A 369 -12.46 -12.75 -33.43
CA GLY A 369 -12.30 -12.81 -34.90
C GLY A 369 -10.88 -12.44 -35.40
N HIS A 370 -10.06 -11.78 -34.61
CA HIS A 370 -8.68 -11.40 -34.96
C HIS A 370 -7.61 -12.36 -34.40
N ALA A 371 -7.99 -13.37 -33.63
CA ALA A 371 -7.07 -14.38 -33.10
C ALA A 371 -7.01 -15.66 -33.95
N SER A 372 -7.18 -15.55 -35.29
CA SER A 372 -6.89 -16.67 -36.19
C SER A 372 -5.42 -16.64 -36.63
N PHE A 373 -4.56 -17.24 -35.83
CA PHE A 373 -3.23 -17.68 -36.27
C PHE A 373 -3.33 -18.89 -37.20
N SER A 374 -3.72 -18.66 -38.43
CA SER A 374 -3.59 -19.67 -39.48
C SER A 374 -3.15 -19.01 -40.77
N GLU A 375 -1.83 -18.79 -40.89
CA GLU A 375 -1.09 -18.71 -42.16
C GLU A 375 0.39 -18.41 -41.89
N PHE A 376 1.09 -19.33 -41.24
CA PHE A 376 2.52 -19.50 -41.47
C PHE A 376 2.73 -20.76 -42.32
N THR A 377 2.64 -20.62 -43.62
CA THR A 377 3.20 -21.58 -44.59
C THR A 377 4.70 -21.34 -44.64
N LEU A 378 5.48 -22.29 -44.08
CA LEU A 378 6.90 -22.40 -44.34
C LEU A 378 7.07 -22.87 -45.80
N ASN A 379 7.57 -22.00 -46.67
CA ASN A 379 8.17 -22.42 -47.94
C ASN A 379 9.60 -22.90 -47.65
N ILE A 380 9.80 -24.23 -47.87
CA ILE A 380 11.09 -24.91 -47.96
C ILE A 380 11.68 -24.64 -49.33
#